data_181f1c876f4f758defc21a5069a7591d
#
_entry.id   181f1c876f4f758defc21a5069a7591d
#
_cell.length_a   1.000
_cell.length_b   1.000
_cell.length_c   1.000
_cell.angle_alpha   90.00
_cell.angle_beta   90.00
_cell.angle_gamma   90.00
#
_symmetry.space_group_name_H-M   'P 1'
#
loop_
_entity.id
_entity.type
_entity.pdbx_description
1 polymer ?
#
loop_
_entity_poly.entity_id
_entity_poly.type
_entity_poly.pdbx_seq_one_letter_code
_entity_poly.pdbx_strand_id
1 'polypeptide(L)'
;MSDRETRKETPTAGEPGTVAVTVADGASVKPSYKPDLAGAAPKLRVQNLHVTYRSREGASIEAVRGVSFDVVDRPGTGEIVVFLGPSGCGKSTILKAVAGLIMPTEGEILLDGQPVLDVSRDRGMVFQAYTSFGWLTVRQNVEYGLRMRGVEADERREQSDKYLKAVGLAEFADRYPKDLSGGMKQRVAIARTLINKPRVVLMDEPFGALDPQTRWGMQSLLLDISQAEDHAILFVTHDVSEAVYLAETVYVMTPRPARILHRVDVPAFARRDIALKSGAEFRAVEKQLLDLLYSSAPAA
;
A
#
# COMPACT_ATOMS: atom_id res chain seq x y z
N MET A 1 17.41 -39.25 -40.59
CA MET A 1 16.64 -38.00 -40.71
C MET A 1 16.24 -37.65 -39.28
N SER A 2 16.88 -36.65 -38.74
CA SER A 2 16.83 -36.33 -37.30
C SER A 2 15.99 -35.08 -37.13
N ASP A 3 14.81 -35.21 -36.51
CA ASP A 3 13.98 -34.08 -36.14
C ASP A 3 14.52 -33.47 -34.84
N ARG A 4 15.08 -32.28 -34.96
CA ARG A 4 15.39 -31.42 -33.83
C ARG A 4 14.14 -30.61 -33.49
N GLU A 5 13.43 -31.01 -32.46
CA GLU A 5 12.45 -30.14 -31.78
C GLU A 5 13.16 -28.97 -31.12
N THR A 6 12.93 -27.79 -31.66
CA THR A 6 13.31 -26.52 -31.05
C THR A 6 12.40 -26.24 -29.86
N ARG A 7 12.89 -26.48 -28.63
CA ARG A 7 12.29 -25.95 -27.41
C ARG A 7 12.28 -24.41 -27.50
N LYS A 8 11.09 -23.84 -27.59
CA LYS A 8 10.89 -22.40 -27.34
C LYS A 8 11.11 -22.15 -25.85
N GLU A 9 12.21 -21.52 -25.52
CA GLU A 9 12.44 -20.97 -24.18
C GLU A 9 11.39 -19.89 -23.91
N THR A 10 10.60 -20.09 -22.86
CA THR A 10 9.70 -19.09 -22.30
C THR A 10 10.57 -17.99 -21.67
N PRO A 11 10.37 -16.69 -21.95
CA PRO A 11 11.18 -15.65 -21.32
C PRO A 11 10.89 -15.65 -19.82
N THR A 12 11.93 -15.85 -19.02
CA THR A 12 11.96 -15.59 -17.59
C THR A 12 11.52 -14.15 -17.35
N ALA A 13 10.57 -13.94 -16.44
CA ALA A 13 10.16 -12.61 -16.00
C ALA A 13 11.39 -11.89 -15.44
N GLY A 14 11.94 -10.93 -16.19
CA GLY A 14 13.05 -10.09 -15.74
C GLY A 14 12.59 -9.22 -14.56
N GLU A 15 13.51 -8.93 -13.66
CA GLU A 15 13.27 -7.96 -12.59
C GLU A 15 12.80 -6.61 -13.19
N PRO A 16 11.80 -5.93 -12.57
CA PRO A 16 11.33 -4.64 -13.05
C PRO A 16 12.50 -3.65 -13.06
N GLY A 17 12.75 -3.02 -14.21
CA GLY A 17 13.82 -2.04 -14.35
C GLY A 17 13.62 -0.89 -13.36
N THR A 18 14.63 -0.62 -12.52
CA THR A 18 14.61 0.57 -11.65
C THR A 18 14.87 1.81 -12.48
N VAL A 19 13.95 2.77 -12.45
CA VAL A 19 14.07 4.04 -13.17
C VAL A 19 14.52 5.12 -12.19
N ALA A 20 15.68 5.73 -12.45
CA ALA A 20 16.18 6.84 -11.65
C ALA A 20 15.37 8.12 -11.92
N VAL A 21 15.14 8.92 -10.87
CA VAL A 21 14.50 10.23 -10.99
C VAL A 21 15.52 11.23 -11.55
N THR A 22 15.15 11.93 -12.63
CA THR A 22 15.96 13.00 -13.23
C THR A 22 15.21 14.32 -13.12
N VAL A 23 15.83 15.35 -12.52
CA VAL A 23 15.29 16.72 -12.51
C VAL A 23 15.73 17.51 -13.76
N ALA A 24 14.99 18.59 -14.09
CA ALA A 24 15.13 19.35 -15.34
C ALA A 24 16.53 19.90 -15.64
N ASP A 25 17.43 20.00 -14.67
CA ASP A 25 18.80 20.50 -14.83
C ASP A 25 19.82 19.39 -15.16
N GLY A 26 19.36 18.17 -15.52
CA GLY A 26 20.25 17.05 -15.82
C GLY A 26 21.00 16.47 -14.61
N ALA A 27 20.75 17.01 -13.42
CA ALA A 27 21.28 16.47 -12.19
C ALA A 27 20.46 15.24 -11.80
N SER A 28 21.10 14.08 -11.71
CA SER A 28 20.49 12.90 -11.09
C SER A 28 20.24 13.23 -9.62
N VAL A 29 18.97 13.28 -9.22
CA VAL A 29 18.64 13.39 -7.79
C VAL A 29 19.12 12.09 -7.15
N LYS A 30 20.06 12.19 -6.23
CA LYS A 30 20.48 11.02 -5.47
C LYS A 30 19.23 10.46 -4.78
N PRO A 31 18.95 9.16 -4.93
CA PRO A 31 17.87 8.53 -4.18
C PRO A 31 18.07 8.87 -2.70
N SER A 32 16.95 9.06 -1.99
CA SER A 32 16.97 9.27 -0.54
C SER A 32 17.98 8.30 0.05
N TYR A 33 18.79 8.78 0.99
CA TYR A 33 19.74 7.95 1.68
C TYR A 33 19.09 6.60 2.02
N LYS A 34 19.39 5.60 1.21
CA LYS A 34 19.16 4.21 1.56
C LYS A 34 20.44 3.82 2.27
N PRO A 35 20.42 3.53 3.59
CA PRO A 35 21.53 2.78 4.16
C PRO A 35 21.72 1.59 3.24
N ASP A 36 22.95 1.22 2.98
CA ASP A 36 23.26 0.06 2.14
C ASP A 36 22.59 -1.16 2.79
N LEU A 37 21.40 -1.49 2.28
CA LEU A 37 20.58 -2.62 2.75
C LEU A 37 20.96 -3.89 1.99
N ALA A 38 22.10 -3.87 1.29
CA ALA A 38 22.68 -5.04 0.67
C ALA A 38 22.89 -6.12 1.74
N GLY A 39 21.97 -7.08 1.77
CA GLY A 39 21.98 -8.19 2.74
C GLY A 39 20.94 -8.11 3.87
N ALA A 40 20.15 -7.03 3.98
CA ALA A 40 19.01 -7.01 4.91
C ALA A 40 17.90 -7.96 4.43
N ALA A 41 17.43 -8.82 5.31
CA ALA A 41 16.29 -9.68 5.00
C ALA A 41 15.03 -8.82 4.79
N PRO A 42 14.24 -9.05 3.74
CA PRO A 42 13.01 -8.32 3.55
C PRO A 42 11.98 -8.67 4.62
N LYS A 43 11.28 -7.65 5.14
CA LYS A 43 10.12 -7.83 6.02
C LYS A 43 8.98 -8.56 5.29
N LEU A 44 8.69 -8.12 4.06
CA LEU A 44 7.73 -8.77 3.17
C LEU A 44 8.40 -9.07 1.82
N ARG A 45 8.26 -10.31 1.38
CA ARG A 45 8.70 -10.76 0.06
C ARG A 45 7.55 -11.36 -0.71
N VAL A 46 7.35 -10.90 -1.93
CA VAL A 46 6.39 -11.46 -2.89
C VAL A 46 7.18 -11.95 -4.10
N GLN A 47 7.02 -13.24 -4.44
CA GLN A 47 7.76 -13.87 -5.53
C GLN A 47 6.81 -14.48 -6.55
N ASN A 48 6.92 -14.02 -7.81
CA ASN A 48 6.20 -14.55 -8.96
C ASN A 48 4.68 -14.73 -8.70
N LEU A 49 4.05 -13.73 -8.07
CA LEU A 49 2.64 -13.78 -7.69
C LEU A 49 1.74 -13.82 -8.92
N HIS A 50 0.94 -14.87 -9.03
CA HIS A 50 -0.17 -14.99 -9.98
C HIS A 50 -1.48 -15.13 -9.23
N VAL A 51 -2.52 -14.47 -9.71
CA VAL A 51 -3.89 -14.63 -9.20
C VAL A 51 -4.87 -14.67 -10.35
N THR A 52 -5.57 -15.80 -10.46
CA THR A 52 -6.63 -16.04 -11.44
C THR A 52 -7.95 -16.32 -10.74
N TYR A 53 -8.95 -15.48 -11.00
CA TYR A 53 -10.31 -15.72 -10.55
C TYR A 53 -11.05 -16.64 -11.53
N ARG A 54 -11.79 -17.61 -11.00
CA ARG A 54 -12.67 -18.48 -11.79
C ARG A 54 -14.12 -18.12 -11.48
N SER A 55 -14.91 -17.81 -12.52
CA SER A 55 -16.35 -17.63 -12.36
C SER A 55 -17.04 -18.98 -12.18
N ARG A 56 -18.27 -18.95 -11.65
CA ARG A 56 -19.11 -20.16 -11.56
C ARG A 56 -19.44 -20.77 -12.93
N GLU A 57 -19.37 -19.99 -13.98
CA GLU A 57 -19.65 -20.37 -15.37
C GLU A 57 -18.39 -20.89 -16.11
N GLY A 58 -17.26 -21.05 -15.40
CA GLY A 58 -16.01 -21.60 -15.94
C GLY A 58 -15.09 -20.57 -16.61
N ALA A 59 -15.49 -19.30 -16.74
CA ALA A 59 -14.59 -18.26 -17.24
C ALA A 59 -13.48 -17.98 -16.22
N SER A 60 -12.25 -17.84 -16.69
CA SER A 60 -11.11 -17.46 -15.84
C SER A 60 -10.62 -16.07 -16.21
N ILE A 61 -10.35 -15.25 -15.18
CA ILE A 61 -9.82 -13.90 -15.34
C ILE A 61 -8.50 -13.82 -14.58
N GLU A 62 -7.41 -13.70 -15.31
CA GLU A 62 -6.11 -13.43 -14.71
C GLU A 62 -6.05 -11.98 -14.25
N ALA A 63 -5.98 -11.78 -12.94
CA ALA A 63 -5.97 -10.45 -12.33
C ALA A 63 -4.54 -9.97 -12.09
N VAL A 64 -3.62 -10.85 -11.71
CA VAL A 64 -2.20 -10.57 -11.42
C VAL A 64 -1.35 -11.61 -12.13
N ARG A 65 -0.24 -11.16 -12.75
CA ARG A 65 0.67 -12.02 -13.50
C ARG A 65 2.14 -11.70 -13.19
N GLY A 66 2.81 -12.62 -12.50
CA GLY A 66 4.26 -12.61 -12.31
C GLY A 66 4.74 -11.38 -11.53
N VAL A 67 4.01 -10.95 -10.50
CA VAL A 67 4.40 -9.80 -9.67
C VAL A 67 5.41 -10.24 -8.62
N SER A 68 6.58 -9.57 -8.60
CA SER A 68 7.61 -9.80 -7.59
C SER A 68 8.09 -8.47 -7.03
N PHE A 69 8.18 -8.37 -5.70
CA PHE A 69 8.74 -7.21 -5.00
C PHE A 69 9.12 -7.57 -3.56
N ASP A 70 10.03 -6.78 -3.01
CA ASP A 70 10.44 -6.87 -1.60
C ASP A 70 10.12 -5.53 -0.89
N VAL A 71 9.71 -5.63 0.37
CA VAL A 71 9.65 -4.50 1.32
C VAL A 71 10.70 -4.75 2.38
N VAL A 72 11.66 -3.86 2.47
CA VAL A 72 12.83 -4.05 3.33
C VAL A 72 12.51 -3.62 4.75
N ASP A 73 13.00 -4.37 5.73
CA ASP A 73 12.93 -3.96 7.13
C ASP A 73 13.94 -2.84 7.38
N ARG A 74 13.45 -1.66 7.73
CA ARG A 74 14.29 -0.50 8.10
C ARG A 74 14.16 -0.28 9.60
N PRO A 75 15.15 -0.70 10.41
CA PRO A 75 15.06 -0.53 11.86
C PRO A 75 14.79 0.92 12.25
N GLY A 76 13.72 1.11 13.03
CA GLY A 76 13.34 2.41 13.58
C GLY A 76 12.60 3.36 12.62
N THR A 77 12.32 2.96 11.38
CA THR A 77 11.48 3.72 10.45
C THR A 77 10.63 2.79 9.60
N GLY A 78 9.36 3.14 9.37
CA GLY A 78 8.52 2.39 8.44
C GLY A 78 8.91 2.65 6.99
N GLU A 79 8.44 1.80 6.08
CA GLU A 79 8.55 1.99 4.62
C GLU A 79 7.17 2.06 4.00
N ILE A 80 6.90 3.11 3.21
CA ILE A 80 5.67 3.24 2.42
C ILE A 80 5.97 2.88 0.97
N VAL A 81 5.43 1.76 0.54
CA VAL A 81 5.49 1.28 -0.85
C VAL A 81 4.15 1.52 -1.52
N VAL A 82 4.15 2.23 -2.64
CA VAL A 82 2.94 2.58 -3.37
C VAL A 82 2.82 1.79 -4.66
N PHE A 83 1.65 1.18 -4.88
CA PHE A 83 1.25 0.62 -6.17
C PHE A 83 0.39 1.65 -6.90
N LEU A 84 0.93 2.19 -7.99
CA LEU A 84 0.29 3.22 -8.81
C LEU A 84 -0.15 2.64 -10.16
N GLY A 85 -1.39 2.86 -10.55
CA GLY A 85 -1.89 2.37 -11.84
C GLY A 85 -3.39 2.59 -12.03
N PRO A 86 -3.94 2.29 -13.21
CA PRO A 86 -5.34 2.54 -13.52
C PRO A 86 -6.28 1.71 -12.64
N SER A 87 -7.51 2.19 -12.47
CA SER A 87 -8.55 1.49 -11.70
C SER A 87 -8.85 0.14 -12.35
N GLY A 88 -9.09 -0.88 -11.51
CA GLY A 88 -9.41 -2.23 -11.97
C GLY A 88 -8.24 -3.03 -12.57
N CYS A 89 -7.00 -2.53 -12.51
CA CYS A 89 -5.85 -3.26 -13.06
C CYS A 89 -5.44 -4.50 -12.24
N GLY A 90 -5.77 -4.57 -10.93
CA GLY A 90 -5.43 -5.71 -10.07
C GLY A 90 -4.67 -5.34 -8.78
N LYS A 91 -4.44 -4.06 -8.49
CA LYS A 91 -3.74 -3.59 -7.29
C LYS A 91 -4.35 -4.11 -5.98
N SER A 92 -5.68 -3.98 -5.84
CA SER A 92 -6.43 -4.51 -4.69
C SER A 92 -6.31 -6.03 -4.55
N THR A 93 -6.12 -6.75 -5.67
CA THR A 93 -5.89 -8.19 -5.66
C THR A 93 -4.54 -8.53 -5.03
N ILE A 94 -3.50 -7.76 -5.33
CA ILE A 94 -2.18 -7.92 -4.70
C ILE A 94 -2.30 -7.71 -3.18
N LEU A 95 -2.97 -6.61 -2.74
CA LEU A 95 -3.17 -6.38 -1.31
C LEU A 95 -3.93 -7.51 -0.62
N LYS A 96 -5.00 -8.02 -1.26
CA LYS A 96 -5.79 -9.14 -0.72
C LYS A 96 -4.97 -10.43 -0.61
N ALA A 97 -4.06 -10.69 -1.56
CA ALA A 97 -3.15 -11.82 -1.48
C ALA A 97 -2.15 -11.66 -0.32
N VAL A 98 -1.55 -10.48 -0.17
CA VAL A 98 -0.66 -10.18 0.97
C VAL A 98 -1.40 -10.27 2.31
N ALA A 99 -2.68 -9.85 2.36
CA ALA A 99 -3.52 -9.99 3.56
C ALA A 99 -3.85 -11.45 3.92
N GLY A 100 -3.63 -12.40 3.03
CA GLY A 100 -4.07 -13.79 3.18
C GLY A 100 -5.58 -13.99 2.95
N LEU A 101 -6.26 -12.99 2.36
CA LEU A 101 -7.70 -13.08 2.04
C LEU A 101 -7.97 -13.89 0.77
N ILE A 102 -6.98 -13.99 -0.09
CA ILE A 102 -7.00 -14.84 -1.29
C ILE A 102 -5.66 -15.54 -1.41
N MET A 103 -5.70 -16.80 -1.83
CA MET A 103 -4.46 -17.54 -2.06
C MET A 103 -3.93 -17.26 -3.47
N PRO A 104 -2.60 -17.12 -3.64
CA PRO A 104 -1.97 -17.12 -4.94
C PRO A 104 -2.36 -18.35 -5.77
N THR A 105 -2.51 -18.17 -7.09
CA THR A 105 -2.64 -19.31 -8.02
C THR A 105 -1.26 -19.94 -8.26
N GLU A 106 -0.22 -19.10 -8.29
CA GLU A 106 1.19 -19.49 -8.37
C GLU A 106 2.03 -18.43 -7.66
N GLY A 107 3.25 -18.80 -7.27
CA GLY A 107 4.17 -17.95 -6.53
C GLY A 107 3.96 -18.02 -5.03
N GLU A 108 4.68 -17.20 -4.28
CA GLU A 108 4.64 -17.20 -2.82
C GLU A 108 4.73 -15.80 -2.23
N ILE A 109 4.23 -15.68 -1.00
CA ILE A 109 4.30 -14.47 -0.18
C ILE A 109 4.89 -14.86 1.17
N LEU A 110 5.96 -14.20 1.57
CA LEU A 110 6.66 -14.43 2.83
C LEU A 110 6.62 -13.15 3.67
N LEU A 111 6.22 -13.26 4.93
CA LEU A 111 6.35 -12.20 5.94
C LEU A 111 7.35 -12.66 7.01
N ASP A 112 8.40 -11.87 7.23
CA ASP A 112 9.52 -12.23 8.11
C ASP A 112 10.05 -13.66 7.83
N GLY A 113 10.12 -14.03 6.53
CA GLY A 113 10.56 -15.34 6.05
C GLY A 113 9.54 -16.49 6.23
N GLN A 114 8.34 -16.22 6.77
CA GLN A 114 7.29 -17.22 6.96
C GLN A 114 6.22 -17.11 5.88
N PRO A 115 5.74 -18.23 5.31
CA PRO A 115 4.69 -18.21 4.29
C PRO A 115 3.38 -17.60 4.80
N VAL A 116 2.75 -16.76 3.98
CA VAL A 116 1.42 -16.21 4.22
C VAL A 116 0.40 -17.20 3.67
N LEU A 117 -0.21 -17.99 4.55
CA LEU A 117 -1.18 -19.03 4.19
C LEU A 117 -2.62 -18.68 4.57
N ASP A 118 -2.83 -17.68 5.46
CA ASP A 118 -4.14 -17.30 5.98
C ASP A 118 -4.10 -15.86 6.48
N VAL A 119 -5.26 -15.34 6.90
CA VAL A 119 -5.36 -14.05 7.57
C VAL A 119 -4.71 -14.08 8.95
N SER A 120 -4.00 -13.03 9.30
CA SER A 120 -3.36 -12.91 10.61
C SER A 120 -3.34 -11.46 11.08
N ARG A 121 -3.18 -11.26 12.40
CA ARG A 121 -3.15 -9.94 13.04
C ARG A 121 -1.93 -9.10 12.67
N ASP A 122 -0.87 -9.73 12.18
CA ASP A 122 0.36 -9.07 11.73
C ASP A 122 0.17 -8.27 10.42
N ARG A 123 -0.97 -8.47 9.76
CA ARG A 123 -1.37 -7.76 8.53
C ARG A 123 -2.72 -7.08 8.73
N GLY A 124 -2.70 -5.76 8.78
CA GLY A 124 -3.91 -4.94 8.89
C GLY A 124 -4.36 -4.41 7.53
N MET A 125 -5.64 -4.50 7.19
CA MET A 125 -6.16 -4.01 5.92
C MET A 125 -7.20 -2.91 6.11
N VAL A 126 -7.00 -1.78 5.41
CA VAL A 126 -7.96 -0.70 5.23
C VAL A 126 -8.53 -0.83 3.83
N PHE A 127 -9.81 -1.15 3.73
CA PHE A 127 -10.52 -1.33 2.45
C PHE A 127 -10.98 0.01 1.88
N GLN A 128 -11.17 0.06 0.57
CA GLN A 128 -11.77 1.19 -0.14
C GLN A 128 -13.21 1.46 0.33
N ALA A 129 -13.99 0.40 0.55
CA ALA A 129 -15.34 0.50 1.10
C ALA A 129 -15.32 0.65 2.63
N TYR A 130 -16.33 1.32 3.16
CA TYR A 130 -16.48 1.49 4.61
C TYR A 130 -16.78 0.15 5.28
N THR A 131 -15.93 -0.23 6.25
CA THR A 131 -16.02 -1.53 6.94
C THR A 131 -16.33 -1.39 8.43
N SER A 132 -16.81 -0.22 8.89
CA SER A 132 -17.17 -0.01 10.28
C SER A 132 -18.35 -0.89 10.69
N PHE A 133 -18.26 -1.47 11.89
CA PHE A 133 -19.37 -2.23 12.48
C PHE A 133 -20.49 -1.27 12.91
N GLY A 134 -21.62 -1.31 12.21
CA GLY A 134 -22.73 -0.35 12.39
C GLY A 134 -23.40 -0.38 13.76
N TRP A 135 -23.26 -1.50 14.49
CA TRP A 135 -23.80 -1.75 15.85
C TRP A 135 -22.82 -1.39 16.98
N LEU A 136 -21.62 -0.95 16.67
CA LEU A 136 -20.63 -0.48 17.62
C LEU A 136 -20.44 1.03 17.49
N THR A 137 -20.16 1.70 18.61
CA THR A 137 -19.74 3.10 18.56
C THR A 137 -18.39 3.27 17.85
N VAL A 138 -17.99 4.51 17.56
CA VAL A 138 -16.67 4.81 16.97
C VAL A 138 -15.54 4.25 17.85
N ARG A 139 -15.57 4.52 19.16
CA ARG A 139 -14.61 3.97 20.13
C ARG A 139 -14.59 2.44 20.09
N GLN A 140 -15.74 1.81 20.19
CA GLN A 140 -15.85 0.35 20.18
C GLN A 140 -15.36 -0.26 18.87
N ASN A 141 -15.53 0.43 17.75
CA ASN A 141 -14.93 0.02 16.47
C ASN A 141 -13.40 0.04 16.54
N VAL A 142 -12.80 1.12 17.04
CA VAL A 142 -11.35 1.25 17.17
C VAL A 142 -10.80 0.22 18.14
N GLU A 143 -11.42 0.03 19.31
CA GLU A 143 -11.01 -0.92 20.33
C GLU A 143 -11.24 -2.40 19.98
N TYR A 144 -11.97 -2.70 18.90
CA TYR A 144 -12.45 -4.05 18.64
C TYR A 144 -11.34 -5.11 18.64
N GLY A 145 -10.24 -4.85 17.96
CA GLY A 145 -9.11 -5.78 17.91
C GLY A 145 -8.43 -5.98 19.26
N LEU A 146 -8.30 -4.91 20.06
CA LEU A 146 -7.77 -5.00 21.43
C LEU A 146 -8.68 -5.81 22.33
N ARG A 147 -10.01 -5.61 22.21
CA ARG A 147 -11.02 -6.37 22.94
C ARG A 147 -10.93 -7.88 22.63
N MET A 148 -10.78 -8.23 21.35
CA MET A 148 -10.64 -9.65 20.96
C MET A 148 -9.37 -10.29 21.51
N ARG A 149 -8.35 -9.51 21.86
CA ARG A 149 -7.12 -9.97 22.51
C ARG A 149 -7.21 -10.02 24.05
N GLY A 150 -8.34 -9.65 24.62
CA GLY A 150 -8.52 -9.64 26.06
C GLY A 150 -7.80 -8.47 26.78
N VAL A 151 -7.43 -7.41 26.07
CA VAL A 151 -6.82 -6.21 26.69
C VAL A 151 -7.82 -5.56 27.63
N GLU A 152 -7.38 -5.16 28.82
CA GLU A 152 -8.22 -4.57 29.86
C GLU A 152 -8.93 -3.27 29.38
N ALA A 153 -10.11 -2.99 29.94
CA ALA A 153 -11.01 -1.93 29.47
C ALA A 153 -10.35 -0.53 29.53
N ASP A 154 -9.68 -0.24 30.63
CA ASP A 154 -9.05 1.07 30.84
C ASP A 154 -7.86 1.27 29.88
N GLU A 155 -7.05 0.24 29.67
CA GLU A 155 -5.96 0.27 28.71
C GLU A 155 -6.49 0.44 27.26
N ARG A 156 -7.55 -0.27 26.87
CA ARG A 156 -8.19 -0.10 25.57
C ARG A 156 -8.67 1.33 25.37
N ARG A 157 -9.30 1.90 26.41
CA ARG A 157 -9.81 3.27 26.38
C ARG A 157 -8.68 4.26 26.17
N GLU A 158 -7.59 4.15 26.93
CA GLU A 158 -6.42 5.03 26.80
C GLU A 158 -5.81 4.94 25.38
N GLN A 159 -5.62 3.72 24.87
CA GLN A 159 -5.10 3.53 23.52
C GLN A 159 -6.04 4.09 22.47
N SER A 160 -7.35 3.81 22.54
CA SER A 160 -8.33 4.30 21.57
C SER A 160 -8.43 5.83 21.58
N ASP A 161 -8.31 6.49 22.74
CA ASP A 161 -8.32 7.96 22.84
C ASP A 161 -7.14 8.59 22.06
N LYS A 162 -5.95 7.97 22.11
CA LYS A 162 -4.77 8.43 21.35
C LYS A 162 -5.03 8.38 19.84
N TYR A 163 -5.53 7.23 19.34
CA TYR A 163 -5.81 7.08 17.90
C TYR A 163 -7.00 7.95 17.44
N LEU A 164 -8.07 8.04 18.25
CA LEU A 164 -9.22 8.89 17.95
C LEU A 164 -8.84 10.38 17.87
N LYS A 165 -7.97 10.82 18.78
CA LYS A 165 -7.42 12.18 18.74
C LYS A 165 -6.56 12.40 17.47
N ALA A 166 -5.69 11.45 17.14
CA ALA A 166 -4.82 11.52 15.98
C ALA A 166 -5.63 11.62 14.66
N VAL A 167 -6.72 10.85 14.52
CA VAL A 167 -7.59 10.93 13.33
C VAL A 167 -8.66 12.02 13.41
N GLY A 168 -8.65 12.89 14.46
CA GLY A 168 -9.61 13.99 14.62
C GLY A 168 -11.05 13.54 14.86
N LEU A 169 -11.26 12.44 15.60
CA LEU A 169 -12.57 11.87 15.92
C LEU A 169 -12.85 11.75 17.42
N ALA A 170 -12.06 12.41 18.28
CA ALA A 170 -12.22 12.31 19.74
C ALA A 170 -13.65 12.69 20.21
N GLU A 171 -14.23 13.77 19.65
CA GLU A 171 -15.58 14.24 20.00
C GLU A 171 -16.71 13.33 19.48
N PHE A 172 -16.37 12.41 18.57
CA PHE A 172 -17.32 11.47 17.96
C PHE A 172 -17.19 10.05 18.54
N ALA A 173 -16.38 9.87 19.59
CA ALA A 173 -16.06 8.55 20.15
C ALA A 173 -17.28 7.70 20.48
N ASP A 174 -18.35 8.31 21.01
CA ASP A 174 -19.55 7.64 21.46
C ASP A 174 -20.69 7.65 20.41
N ARG A 175 -20.42 8.21 19.19
CA ARG A 175 -21.36 8.19 18.06
C ARG A 175 -21.31 6.84 17.35
N TYR A 176 -22.37 6.53 16.61
CA TYR A 176 -22.44 5.35 15.74
C TYR A 176 -22.02 5.67 14.30
N PRO A 177 -21.52 4.69 13.53
CA PRO A 177 -21.14 4.91 12.12
C PRO A 177 -22.22 5.52 11.24
N LYS A 178 -23.48 5.27 11.51
CA LYS A 178 -24.61 5.88 10.75
C LYS A 178 -24.63 7.41 10.82
N ASP A 179 -24.11 7.98 11.91
CA ASP A 179 -24.09 9.42 12.18
C ASP A 179 -22.84 10.12 11.63
N LEU A 180 -21.95 9.38 10.93
CA LEU A 180 -20.68 9.86 10.41
C LEU A 180 -20.74 10.08 8.89
N SER A 181 -19.99 11.09 8.42
CA SER A 181 -19.69 11.25 6.99
C SER A 181 -18.82 10.09 6.47
N GLY A 182 -18.75 9.93 5.13
CA GLY A 182 -17.91 8.93 4.49
C GLY A 182 -16.43 9.04 4.91
N GLY A 183 -15.90 10.26 4.90
CA GLY A 183 -14.52 10.52 5.33
C GLY A 183 -14.29 10.19 6.81
N MET A 184 -15.27 10.46 7.69
CA MET A 184 -15.15 10.06 9.11
C MET A 184 -15.14 8.53 9.26
N LYS A 185 -15.98 7.81 8.52
CA LYS A 185 -15.97 6.32 8.52
C LYS A 185 -14.62 5.76 8.08
N GLN A 186 -13.99 6.38 7.09
CA GLN A 186 -12.66 5.98 6.62
C GLN A 186 -11.60 6.19 7.70
N ARG A 187 -11.65 7.33 8.41
CA ARG A 187 -10.76 7.62 9.54
C ARG A 187 -10.95 6.62 10.70
N VAL A 188 -12.18 6.17 10.96
CA VAL A 188 -12.44 5.08 11.91
C VAL A 188 -11.77 3.78 11.46
N ALA A 189 -11.87 3.42 10.18
CA ALA A 189 -11.25 2.20 9.66
C ALA A 189 -9.72 2.23 9.76
N ILE A 190 -9.11 3.38 9.49
CA ILE A 190 -7.66 3.59 9.65
C ILE A 190 -7.25 3.43 11.12
N ALA A 191 -7.92 4.15 12.05
CA ALA A 191 -7.62 4.07 13.47
C ALA A 191 -7.79 2.64 14.02
N ARG A 192 -8.86 1.93 13.63
CA ARG A 192 -9.12 0.53 14.00
C ARG A 192 -8.02 -0.42 13.52
N THR A 193 -7.44 -0.16 12.37
CA THR A 193 -6.35 -0.97 11.83
C THR A 193 -5.05 -0.70 12.55
N LEU A 194 -4.67 0.57 12.69
CA LEU A 194 -3.39 1.00 13.25
C LEU A 194 -3.24 0.71 14.75
N ILE A 195 -4.32 0.80 15.55
CA ILE A 195 -4.28 0.51 16.99
C ILE A 195 -3.80 -0.91 17.31
N ASN A 196 -3.95 -1.85 16.36
CA ASN A 196 -3.50 -3.23 16.52
C ASN A 196 -2.01 -3.42 16.28
N LYS A 197 -1.30 -2.38 15.80
CA LYS A 197 0.14 -2.38 15.50
C LYS A 197 0.55 -3.58 14.63
N PRO A 198 -0.05 -3.74 13.44
CA PRO A 198 0.32 -4.82 12.55
C PRO A 198 1.74 -4.59 11.98
N ARG A 199 2.44 -5.65 11.61
CA ARG A 199 3.75 -5.58 10.93
C ARG A 199 3.64 -4.95 9.54
N VAL A 200 2.53 -5.26 8.85
CA VAL A 200 2.22 -4.72 7.51
C VAL A 200 0.83 -4.10 7.51
N VAL A 201 0.74 -2.85 7.08
CA VAL A 201 -0.52 -2.12 6.86
C VAL A 201 -0.81 -2.09 5.36
N LEU A 202 -1.97 -2.57 4.97
CA LEU A 202 -2.44 -2.65 3.58
C LEU A 202 -3.55 -1.62 3.38
N MET A 203 -3.37 -0.68 2.47
CA MET A 203 -4.31 0.42 2.26
C MET A 203 -4.79 0.47 0.80
N ASP A 204 -6.06 0.16 0.60
CA ASP A 204 -6.69 0.10 -0.71
C ASP A 204 -7.48 1.39 -0.99
N GLU A 205 -6.88 2.35 -1.70
CA GLU A 205 -7.41 3.69 -2.02
C GLU A 205 -8.04 4.41 -0.80
N PRO A 206 -7.34 4.50 0.35
CA PRO A 206 -7.96 4.89 1.63
C PRO A 206 -8.42 6.35 1.68
N PHE A 207 -7.94 7.19 0.76
CA PHE A 207 -8.24 8.62 0.76
C PHE A 207 -9.17 9.08 -0.36
N GLY A 208 -9.66 8.16 -1.21
CA GLY A 208 -10.49 8.49 -2.36
C GLY A 208 -11.81 9.21 -2.01
N ALA A 209 -12.39 8.91 -0.84
CA ALA A 209 -13.64 9.51 -0.37
C ALA A 209 -13.47 10.75 0.53
N LEU A 210 -12.22 11.23 0.72
CA LEU A 210 -11.93 12.38 1.58
C LEU A 210 -11.92 13.68 0.78
N ASP A 211 -12.40 14.76 1.41
CA ASP A 211 -12.19 16.11 0.89
C ASP A 211 -10.70 16.49 0.94
N PRO A 212 -10.24 17.48 0.15
CA PRO A 212 -8.83 17.80 0.01
C PRO A 212 -8.13 18.15 1.35
N GLN A 213 -8.78 18.89 2.26
CA GLN A 213 -8.22 19.28 3.53
C GLN A 213 -8.05 18.08 4.48
N THR A 214 -9.10 17.26 4.59
CA THR A 214 -9.07 16.02 5.39
C THR A 214 -8.06 15.03 4.83
N ARG A 215 -7.99 14.88 3.50
CA ARG A 215 -7.02 14.02 2.81
C ARG A 215 -5.60 14.41 3.17
N TRP A 216 -5.28 15.70 3.10
CA TRP A 216 -3.98 16.23 3.49
C TRP A 216 -3.62 15.85 4.93
N GLY A 217 -4.52 16.13 5.89
CA GLY A 217 -4.30 15.78 7.30
C GLY A 217 -4.05 14.28 7.51
N MET A 218 -4.76 13.43 6.77
CA MET A 218 -4.59 11.96 6.85
C MET A 218 -3.29 11.48 6.21
N GLN A 219 -2.85 12.11 5.11
CA GLN A 219 -1.55 11.81 4.50
C GLN A 219 -0.41 12.17 5.44
N SER A 220 -0.48 13.36 6.09
CA SER A 220 0.52 13.76 7.10
C SER A 220 0.54 12.82 8.29
N LEU A 221 -0.63 12.45 8.82
CA LEU A 221 -0.75 11.48 9.91
C LEU A 221 -0.12 10.12 9.54
N LEU A 222 -0.35 9.65 8.31
CA LEU A 222 0.23 8.38 7.85
C LEU A 222 1.75 8.43 7.82
N LEU A 223 2.33 9.54 7.39
CA LEU A 223 3.78 9.77 7.41
C LEU A 223 4.31 9.79 8.86
N ASP A 224 3.64 10.50 9.78
CA ASP A 224 4.05 10.56 11.18
C ASP A 224 4.04 9.16 11.82
N ILE A 225 3.00 8.36 11.55
CA ILE A 225 2.89 6.98 12.04
C ILE A 225 3.99 6.10 11.43
N SER A 226 4.22 6.22 10.12
CA SER A 226 5.27 5.46 9.44
C SER A 226 6.67 5.77 9.99
N GLN A 227 6.92 7.02 10.42
CA GLN A 227 8.19 7.41 11.03
C GLN A 227 8.33 6.98 12.49
N ALA A 228 7.21 6.92 13.23
CA ALA A 228 7.20 6.63 14.66
C ALA A 228 7.15 5.13 14.98
N GLU A 229 6.63 4.33 14.07
CA GLU A 229 6.38 2.91 14.27
C GLU A 229 6.99 2.09 13.13
N ASP A 230 7.51 0.91 13.45
CA ASP A 230 8.16 -0.01 12.50
C ASP A 230 7.12 -0.79 11.66
N HIS A 231 6.31 -0.06 10.88
CA HIS A 231 5.34 -0.63 9.96
C HIS A 231 5.83 -0.60 8.51
N ALA A 232 5.63 -1.69 7.79
CA ALA A 232 5.62 -1.62 6.34
C ALA A 232 4.21 -1.22 5.88
N ILE A 233 4.09 -0.21 5.03
CA ILE A 233 2.80 0.23 4.50
C ILE A 233 2.77 -0.03 2.99
N LEU A 234 1.86 -0.90 2.56
CA LEU A 234 1.53 -1.07 1.15
C LEU A 234 0.30 -0.24 0.82
N PHE A 235 0.48 0.76 -0.01
CA PHE A 235 -0.54 1.73 -0.34
C PHE A 235 -0.93 1.64 -1.82
N VAL A 236 -2.19 1.50 -2.10
CA VAL A 236 -2.74 1.48 -3.47
C VAL A 236 -3.42 2.79 -3.76
N THR A 237 -3.07 3.41 -4.88
CA THR A 237 -3.73 4.62 -5.38
C THR A 237 -3.68 4.68 -6.91
N HIS A 238 -4.52 5.53 -7.48
CA HIS A 238 -4.43 5.99 -8.87
C HIS A 238 -4.00 7.46 -8.96
N ASP A 239 -3.78 8.14 -7.82
CA ASP A 239 -3.37 9.53 -7.71
C ASP A 239 -1.84 9.64 -7.64
N VAL A 240 -1.23 10.24 -8.68
CA VAL A 240 0.22 10.39 -8.79
C VAL A 240 0.76 11.31 -7.70
N SER A 241 0.03 12.38 -7.34
CA SER A 241 0.44 13.30 -6.29
C SER A 241 0.48 12.62 -4.91
N GLU A 242 -0.46 11.70 -4.62
CA GLU A 242 -0.42 10.87 -3.42
C GLU A 242 0.80 9.97 -3.42
N ALA A 243 1.08 9.31 -4.56
CA ALA A 243 2.21 8.41 -4.68
C ALA A 243 3.55 9.13 -4.41
N VAL A 244 3.76 10.30 -5.02
CA VAL A 244 4.98 11.11 -4.80
C VAL A 244 5.08 11.60 -3.36
N TYR A 245 3.95 12.01 -2.78
CA TYR A 245 3.94 12.58 -1.43
C TYR A 245 4.23 11.56 -0.34
N LEU A 246 3.73 10.33 -0.49
CA LEU A 246 3.77 9.31 0.55
C LEU A 246 4.95 8.35 0.41
N ALA A 247 5.28 7.94 -0.82
CA ALA A 247 6.13 6.79 -1.06
C ALA A 247 7.64 7.04 -0.81
N GLU A 248 8.32 5.99 -0.40
CA GLU A 248 9.75 5.77 -0.61
C GLU A 248 9.98 5.02 -1.93
N THR A 249 9.08 4.10 -2.28
CA THR A 249 9.14 3.31 -3.52
C THR A 249 7.76 3.29 -4.20
N VAL A 250 7.71 3.58 -5.48
CA VAL A 250 6.50 3.47 -6.32
C VAL A 250 6.67 2.35 -7.34
N TYR A 251 5.74 1.41 -7.35
CA TYR A 251 5.59 0.42 -8.40
C TYR A 251 4.50 0.87 -9.39
N VAL A 252 4.90 1.18 -10.63
CA VAL A 252 3.98 1.53 -11.71
C VAL A 252 3.44 0.24 -12.32
N MET A 253 2.09 0.12 -12.38
CA MET A 253 1.39 -1.10 -12.76
C MET A 253 0.79 -1.03 -14.16
N THR A 254 0.78 -2.16 -14.88
CA THR A 254 0.04 -2.30 -16.15
C THR A 254 -1.47 -2.27 -15.93
N PRO A 255 -2.26 -2.01 -16.99
CA PRO A 255 -3.65 -2.52 -17.06
C PRO A 255 -3.69 -4.04 -16.86
N ARG A 256 -4.91 -4.58 -16.62
CA ARG A 256 -5.13 -6.02 -16.38
C ARG A 256 -4.59 -6.91 -17.50
N PRO A 257 -3.88 -8.00 -17.18
CA PRO A 257 -3.46 -8.45 -15.86
C PRO A 257 -2.37 -7.55 -15.25
N ALA A 258 -2.48 -7.30 -13.93
CA ALA A 258 -1.53 -6.47 -13.20
C ALA A 258 -0.12 -7.05 -13.28
N ARG A 259 0.84 -6.25 -13.74
CA ARG A 259 2.27 -6.51 -13.69
C ARG A 259 2.98 -5.26 -13.19
N ILE A 260 4.12 -5.39 -12.59
CA ILE A 260 5.00 -4.26 -12.32
C ILE A 260 5.73 -3.92 -13.62
N LEU A 261 5.56 -2.69 -14.11
CA LEU A 261 6.30 -2.17 -15.25
C LEU A 261 7.61 -1.54 -14.83
N HIS A 262 7.52 -0.64 -13.85
CA HIS A 262 8.64 0.15 -13.38
C HIS A 262 8.65 0.21 -11.85
N ARG A 263 9.84 0.26 -11.30
CA ARG A 263 10.10 0.66 -9.93
C ARG A 263 10.72 2.05 -9.96
N VAL A 264 10.16 2.96 -9.20
CA VAL A 264 10.66 4.34 -9.03
C VAL A 264 10.93 4.56 -7.55
N ASP A 265 12.20 4.80 -7.23
CA ASP A 265 12.59 5.20 -5.87
C ASP A 265 12.38 6.71 -5.75
N VAL A 266 11.47 7.13 -4.86
CA VAL A 266 11.15 8.54 -4.64
C VAL A 266 12.24 9.19 -3.78
N PRO A 267 12.74 10.39 -4.16
CA PRO A 267 13.74 11.10 -3.36
C PRO A 267 13.27 11.39 -1.93
N ALA A 268 14.19 11.38 -0.95
CA ALA A 268 13.88 11.89 0.38
C ALA A 268 13.72 13.40 0.32
N PHE A 269 12.50 13.86 0.35
CA PHE A 269 12.25 15.28 0.52
C PHE A 269 12.64 15.73 1.93
N ALA A 270 13.38 16.83 2.02
CA ALA A 270 13.86 17.36 3.29
C ALA A 270 12.72 17.67 4.27
N ARG A 271 11.53 17.98 3.74
CA ARG A 271 10.32 18.21 4.48
C ARG A 271 9.10 17.84 3.65
N ARG A 272 8.20 17.01 4.20
CA ARG A 272 6.95 16.63 3.56
C ARG A 272 5.81 17.49 4.11
N ASP A 273 5.72 18.75 3.66
CA ASP A 273 4.63 19.67 3.96
C ASP A 273 3.86 20.09 2.71
N ILE A 274 2.84 20.93 2.85
CA ILE A 274 1.99 21.35 1.72
C ILE A 274 2.78 22.13 0.66
N ALA A 275 3.85 22.85 1.05
CA ALA A 275 4.69 23.61 0.14
C ALA A 275 5.52 22.70 -0.78
N LEU A 276 5.79 21.46 -0.35
CA LEU A 276 6.50 20.47 -1.15
C LEU A 276 5.85 20.26 -2.52
N LYS A 277 4.51 20.16 -2.58
CA LYS A 277 3.77 19.92 -3.83
C LYS A 277 3.96 21.02 -4.87
N SER A 278 4.38 22.21 -4.46
CA SER A 278 4.71 23.33 -5.34
C SER A 278 6.18 23.33 -5.79
N GLY A 279 7.01 22.51 -5.18
CA GLY A 279 8.45 22.44 -5.43
C GLY A 279 8.78 21.84 -6.81
N ALA A 280 9.87 22.29 -7.42
CA ALA A 280 10.32 21.80 -8.71
C ALA A 280 10.67 20.31 -8.70
N GLU A 281 11.28 19.83 -7.62
CA GLU A 281 11.66 18.44 -7.43
C GLU A 281 10.44 17.51 -7.36
N PHE A 282 9.42 17.89 -6.60
CA PHE A 282 8.15 17.14 -6.52
C PHE A 282 7.49 17.03 -7.90
N ARG A 283 7.39 18.16 -8.63
CA ARG A 283 6.80 18.19 -9.97
C ARG A 283 7.57 17.38 -10.99
N ALA A 284 8.90 17.29 -10.87
CA ALA A 284 9.72 16.46 -11.73
C ALA A 284 9.41 14.97 -11.57
N VAL A 285 9.29 14.51 -10.29
CA VAL A 285 8.91 13.12 -10.00
C VAL A 285 7.48 12.82 -10.45
N GLU A 286 6.54 13.75 -10.18
CA GLU A 286 5.14 13.64 -10.61
C GLU A 286 5.02 13.51 -12.12
N LYS A 287 5.73 14.37 -12.88
CA LYS A 287 5.79 14.31 -14.34
C LYS A 287 6.35 12.97 -14.83
N GLN A 288 7.45 12.52 -14.23
CA GLN A 288 8.07 11.23 -14.60
C GLN A 288 7.09 10.06 -14.40
N LEU A 289 6.38 10.00 -13.27
CA LEU A 289 5.38 8.96 -13.02
C LEU A 289 4.22 9.03 -14.01
N LEU A 290 3.77 10.24 -14.37
CA LEU A 290 2.75 10.43 -15.41
C LEU A 290 3.23 9.91 -16.76
N ASP A 291 4.44 10.28 -17.18
CA ASP A 291 5.02 9.83 -18.45
C ASP A 291 5.12 8.29 -18.50
N LEU A 292 5.52 7.64 -17.41
CA LEU A 292 5.57 6.17 -17.29
C LEU A 292 4.19 5.52 -17.34
N LEU A 293 3.17 6.11 -16.72
CA LEU A 293 1.79 5.61 -16.76
C LEU A 293 1.19 5.69 -18.18
N TYR A 294 1.40 6.81 -18.87
CA TYR A 294 0.83 7.02 -20.20
C TYR A 294 1.59 6.31 -21.32
N SER A 295 2.91 6.15 -21.20
CA SER A 295 3.69 5.36 -22.17
C SER A 295 3.33 3.87 -22.17
N SER A 296 2.73 3.39 -21.11
CA SER A 296 2.29 2.00 -20.94
C SER A 296 0.83 1.74 -21.30
N ALA A 297 0.07 2.79 -21.66
CA ALA A 297 -1.29 2.61 -22.17
C ALA A 297 -1.21 2.03 -23.60
N PRO A 298 -1.93 0.93 -23.93
CA PRO A 298 -2.03 0.49 -25.31
C PRO A 298 -2.60 1.64 -26.14
N ALA A 299 -1.99 1.90 -27.31
CA ALA A 299 -2.53 2.83 -28.28
C ALA A 299 -3.99 2.45 -28.55
N ALA A 300 -4.90 3.43 -28.40
CA ALA A 300 -6.34 3.28 -28.54
C ALA A 300 -6.72 2.90 -29.99
#